data_70d7d1d23c8da18d4cbed6f86eb75ee8
#
_entry.id   70d7d1d23c8da18d4cbed6f86eb75ee8
#
_cell.length_a   1.000
_cell.length_b   1.000
_cell.length_c   1.000
_cell.angle_alpha   90.00
_cell.angle_beta   90.00
_cell.angle_gamma   90.00
#
_symmetry.space_group_name_H-M   'P 1'
#
loop_
_entity.id
_entity.type
_entity.pdbx_description
1 polymer ?
#
loop_
_entity_poly.entity_id
_entity_poly.type
_entity_poly.pdbx_seq_one_letter_code
_entity_poly.pdbx_strand_id
1 'polypeptide(L)'
;MIRVICLAGVIGLLLSTGTFPTVGCKQEAKTEKQTKINFATGLAADNEMEALSRAVRRAVEKRMPQFQVVSVETPGETAEVIQNVERYDLCGVSLDEAAQAYYGFFAWNGEAHPQLRLLWVMGILPVAFLVATDTGIKSISELAGKPYGNGGKEGMADFKAAKLLEALKIKPRWDRNSLTAQVALYKRGRLAGFIKYGASEPQLSECNLRRPFIALEISESELTKTRQRYKGSGLTYPAALIKAGAYPGQEKNIATFGLVMGYYARQDLPSEVAYRLIKAVWQDVWDVSVSYDPLKLDMIGFPKLTLEYGPFPLHKGAVKFYRELGLKVPDRLLPPEMR
;
A
#
# COMPACT_ATOMS: atom_id res chain seq x y z
N MET A 1 -26.68 45.41 -39.99
CA MET A 1 -27.70 46.42 -40.36
C MET A 1 -28.84 46.35 -39.41
N ILE A 2 -29.31 47.52 -38.97
CA ILE A 2 -30.51 47.90 -38.19
C ILE A 2 -30.28 47.84 -36.67
N ARG A 3 -29.84 48.94 -36.03
CA ARG A 3 -30.44 50.20 -35.49
C ARG A 3 -31.41 49.93 -34.34
N VAL A 4 -30.96 50.13 -33.11
CA VAL A 4 -31.06 51.30 -32.19
C VAL A 4 -32.44 51.99 -32.20
N ILE A 5 -33.14 52.01 -31.09
CA ILE A 5 -33.93 53.15 -30.60
C ILE A 5 -33.82 53.24 -29.09
N CYS A 6 -33.28 54.35 -28.61
CA CYS A 6 -33.40 54.89 -27.26
C CYS A 6 -34.76 55.51 -27.05
N LEU A 7 -35.30 55.36 -25.86
CA LEU A 7 -36.29 56.41 -25.33
C LEU A 7 -35.95 56.71 -23.86
N ALA A 8 -35.56 57.93 -23.66
CA ALA A 8 -35.37 58.54 -22.37
C ALA A 8 -36.76 59.04 -21.81
N GLY A 9 -36.96 58.81 -20.52
CA GLY A 9 -38.09 59.41 -19.78
C GLY A 9 -37.63 59.86 -18.40
N VAL A 10 -37.45 61.12 -18.25
CA VAL A 10 -37.14 61.86 -17.00
C VAL A 10 -38.42 62.19 -16.30
N ILE A 11 -38.56 62.04 -15.01
CA ILE A 11 -39.38 62.71 -14.00
C ILE A 11 -39.16 61.93 -12.68
N GLY A 12 -38.65 62.42 -11.56
CA GLY A 12 -38.96 63.59 -10.80
C GLY A 12 -38.58 63.27 -9.36
N LEU A 13 -37.86 64.12 -8.73
CA LEU A 13 -37.38 64.11 -7.33
C LEU A 13 -38.52 63.93 -6.31
N LEU A 14 -38.26 63.08 -5.29
CA LEU A 14 -38.71 63.34 -3.93
C LEU A 14 -37.70 62.69 -2.93
N LEU A 15 -36.97 63.54 -2.25
CA LEU A 15 -36.14 63.27 -1.13
C LEU A 15 -36.96 62.88 0.09
N SER A 16 -36.83 61.70 0.61
CA SER A 16 -37.17 61.40 2.00
C SER A 16 -35.99 60.66 2.66
N THR A 17 -35.35 61.40 3.58
CA THR A 17 -34.30 60.91 4.43
C THR A 17 -34.84 59.90 5.46
N GLY A 18 -34.84 58.66 5.17
CA GLY A 18 -35.12 57.57 6.12
C GLY A 18 -33.78 56.82 6.44
N THR A 19 -33.21 57.11 7.59
CA THR A 19 -32.10 56.33 8.15
C THR A 19 -32.65 54.99 8.60
N PHE A 20 -32.38 53.94 7.78
CA PHE A 20 -32.58 52.57 8.21
C PHE A 20 -31.32 52.12 9.00
N PRO A 21 -31.45 51.58 10.22
CA PRO A 21 -30.34 50.96 10.90
C PRO A 21 -30.03 49.65 10.19
N THR A 22 -28.88 49.59 9.54
CA THR A 22 -28.30 48.34 9.09
C THR A 22 -27.91 47.51 10.30
N VAL A 23 -28.78 46.60 10.74
CA VAL A 23 -28.43 45.52 11.65
C VAL A 23 -27.56 44.57 10.83
N GLY A 24 -26.27 44.82 10.89
CA GLY A 24 -25.26 43.87 10.38
C GLY A 24 -25.28 42.62 11.24
N CYS A 25 -26.02 41.60 10.78
CA CYS A 25 -25.85 40.26 11.31
C CYS A 25 -24.45 39.79 10.90
N LYS A 26 -23.48 40.06 11.75
CA LYS A 26 -22.20 39.29 11.72
C LYS A 26 -22.56 37.87 12.12
N GLN A 27 -22.85 37.05 11.13
CA GLN A 27 -22.80 35.62 11.29
C GLN A 27 -21.33 35.28 11.53
N GLU A 28 -20.90 35.19 12.79
CA GLU A 28 -19.66 34.53 13.15
C GLU A 28 -19.78 33.09 12.67
N ALA A 29 -19.08 32.79 11.59
CA ALA A 29 -18.89 31.43 11.16
C ALA A 29 -18.18 30.74 12.33
N LYS A 30 -18.93 29.97 13.12
CA LYS A 30 -18.35 29.00 14.05
C LYS A 30 -17.46 28.12 13.23
N THR A 31 -16.18 28.33 13.31
CA THR A 31 -15.15 27.41 12.79
C THR A 31 -15.34 26.11 13.57
N GLU A 32 -16.11 25.17 13.03
CA GLU A 32 -16.21 23.83 13.61
C GLU A 32 -14.79 23.29 13.69
N LYS A 33 -14.36 22.96 14.90
CA LYS A 33 -13.05 22.42 15.16
C LYS A 33 -12.94 21.09 14.41
N GLN A 34 -12.19 21.08 13.31
CA GLN A 34 -11.99 19.86 12.51
C GLN A 34 -11.40 18.75 13.38
N THR A 35 -11.98 17.57 13.30
CA THR A 35 -11.42 16.39 13.95
C THR A 35 -10.16 15.97 13.21
N LYS A 36 -9.06 15.78 13.92
CA LYS A 36 -7.79 15.33 13.32
C LYS A 36 -7.81 13.82 13.08
N ILE A 37 -7.28 13.40 11.95
CA ILE A 37 -6.94 12.01 11.62
C ILE A 37 -5.41 11.96 11.50
N ASN A 38 -4.76 11.30 12.42
CA ASN A 38 -3.31 11.11 12.39
C ASN A 38 -2.97 9.96 11.44
N PHE A 39 -2.36 10.29 10.32
CA PHE A 39 -1.98 9.32 9.29
C PHE A 39 -0.47 9.06 9.35
N ALA A 40 -0.08 7.83 9.69
CA ALA A 40 1.30 7.39 9.63
C ALA A 40 1.76 7.33 8.17
N THR A 41 2.62 8.27 7.78
CA THR A 41 3.23 8.38 6.45
C THR A 41 4.74 8.28 6.57
N GLY A 42 5.43 7.99 5.49
CA GLY A 42 6.89 7.97 5.48
C GLY A 42 7.52 6.63 5.84
N LEU A 43 6.76 5.55 5.79
CA LEU A 43 7.25 4.18 5.98
C LEU A 43 8.25 3.70 4.91
N ALA A 44 8.37 4.43 3.82
CA ALA A 44 9.40 4.24 2.82
C ALA A 44 9.84 5.62 2.33
N ALA A 45 11.12 5.86 2.32
CA ALA A 45 11.73 7.07 1.77
C ALA A 45 11.62 7.13 0.22
N ASP A 46 10.75 6.32 -0.39
CA ASP A 46 10.51 6.36 -1.81
C ASP A 46 9.38 7.36 -2.14
N ASN A 47 9.60 8.15 -3.16
CA ASN A 47 8.67 9.18 -3.63
C ASN A 47 7.30 8.62 -4.04
N GLU A 48 7.21 7.32 -4.33
CA GLU A 48 6.01 6.66 -4.83
C GLU A 48 5.01 6.38 -3.71
N MET A 49 5.46 5.84 -2.58
CA MET A 49 4.60 5.61 -1.41
C MET A 49 4.11 6.91 -0.80
N GLU A 50 4.93 7.93 -0.82
CA GLU A 50 4.52 9.28 -0.42
C GLU A 50 3.46 9.85 -1.37
N ALA A 51 3.60 9.64 -2.68
CA ALA A 51 2.60 10.06 -3.67
C ALA A 51 1.25 9.39 -3.40
N LEU A 52 1.25 8.08 -3.10
CA LEU A 52 0.05 7.34 -2.74
C LEU A 52 -0.57 7.86 -1.44
N SER A 53 0.23 8.08 -0.40
CA SER A 53 -0.24 8.63 0.87
C SER A 53 -0.88 10.01 0.69
N ARG A 54 -0.28 10.87 -0.14
CA ARG A 54 -0.86 12.17 -0.51
C ARG A 54 -2.18 12.02 -1.25
N ALA A 55 -2.32 11.01 -2.14
CA ALA A 55 -3.56 10.78 -2.87
C ALA A 55 -4.68 10.29 -1.93
N VAL A 56 -4.38 9.37 -1.01
CA VAL A 56 -5.32 8.91 0.03
C VAL A 56 -5.76 10.09 0.89
N ARG A 57 -4.81 10.93 1.34
CA ARG A 57 -5.13 12.14 2.10
C ARG A 57 -6.08 13.05 1.35
N ARG A 58 -5.79 13.38 0.08
CA ARG A 58 -6.66 14.23 -0.75
C ARG A 58 -8.07 13.66 -0.89
N ALA A 59 -8.20 12.34 -1.11
CA ALA A 59 -9.49 11.66 -1.20
C ALA A 59 -10.30 11.81 0.09
N VAL A 60 -9.64 11.64 1.24
CA VAL A 60 -10.28 11.80 2.56
C VAL A 60 -10.69 13.25 2.79
N GLU A 61 -9.81 14.23 2.62
CA GLU A 61 -10.09 15.65 2.85
C GLU A 61 -11.22 16.16 1.93
N LYS A 62 -11.24 15.72 0.67
CA LYS A 62 -12.29 16.06 -0.30
C LYS A 62 -13.68 15.56 0.09
N ARG A 63 -13.75 14.34 0.63
CA ARG A 63 -15.00 13.65 0.96
C ARG A 63 -15.43 13.80 2.40
N MET A 64 -14.51 14.22 3.25
CA MET A 64 -14.72 14.37 4.69
C MET A 64 -14.18 15.72 5.18
N PRO A 65 -14.73 16.86 4.73
CA PRO A 65 -14.16 18.19 5.00
C PRO A 65 -14.14 18.57 6.49
N GLN A 66 -14.91 17.86 7.33
CA GLN A 66 -14.89 18.01 8.79
C GLN A 66 -13.66 17.36 9.44
N PHE A 67 -12.86 16.59 8.68
CA PHE A 67 -11.62 16.01 9.16
C PHE A 67 -10.41 16.69 8.52
N GLN A 68 -9.38 16.88 9.33
CA GLN A 68 -8.06 17.29 8.88
C GLN A 68 -7.14 16.08 8.97
N VAL A 69 -6.63 15.61 7.84
CA VAL A 69 -5.65 14.52 7.83
C VAL A 69 -4.26 15.09 8.10
N VAL A 70 -3.69 14.71 9.23
CA VAL A 70 -2.35 15.12 9.64
C VAL A 70 -1.39 14.00 9.30
N SER A 71 -0.49 14.24 8.34
CA SER A 71 0.62 13.32 8.07
C SER A 71 1.60 13.38 9.24
N VAL A 72 1.83 12.25 9.87
CA VAL A 72 2.81 12.11 10.93
C VAL A 72 4.00 11.36 10.34
N GLU A 73 5.15 12.04 10.25
CA GLU A 73 6.38 11.40 9.83
C GLU A 73 6.74 10.30 10.81
N THR A 74 7.06 9.15 10.27
CA THR A 74 7.52 8.00 11.06
C THR A 74 8.99 7.76 10.76
N PRO A 75 9.77 7.24 11.71
CA PRO A 75 11.21 7.02 11.52
C PRO A 75 11.59 5.96 10.49
N GLY A 76 10.64 5.50 9.69
CA GLY A 76 10.93 4.72 8.48
C GLY A 76 10.72 3.22 8.58
N GLU A 77 10.33 2.67 9.73
CA GLU A 77 10.10 1.23 9.88
C GLU A 77 8.66 0.91 10.28
N THR A 78 8.04 -0.05 9.58
CA THR A 78 6.67 -0.52 9.87
C THR A 78 6.55 -1.01 11.33
N ALA A 79 7.57 -1.65 11.86
CA ALA A 79 7.62 -2.12 13.23
C ALA A 79 7.38 -0.98 14.24
N GLU A 80 8.02 0.16 14.04
CA GLU A 80 7.88 1.31 14.94
C GLU A 80 6.48 1.92 14.90
N VAL A 81 5.85 1.94 13.72
CA VAL A 81 4.44 2.37 13.60
C VAL A 81 3.52 1.43 14.36
N ILE A 82 3.76 0.12 14.28
CA ILE A 82 2.96 -0.89 14.98
C ILE A 82 3.14 -0.77 16.48
N GLN A 83 4.38 -0.62 16.97
CA GLN A 83 4.69 -0.43 18.40
C GLN A 83 4.04 0.83 19.00
N ASN A 84 3.89 1.88 18.19
CA ASN A 84 3.31 3.16 18.59
C ASN A 84 1.94 3.39 17.93
N VAL A 85 1.19 2.33 17.64
CA VAL A 85 -0.07 2.42 16.88
C VAL A 85 -1.13 3.30 17.54
N GLU A 86 -1.07 3.51 18.85
CA GLU A 86 -1.95 4.41 19.60
C GLU A 86 -1.83 5.89 19.18
N ARG A 87 -0.73 6.26 18.52
CA ARG A 87 -0.49 7.63 18.01
C ARG A 87 -1.15 7.89 16.66
N TYR A 88 -1.65 6.84 15.99
CA TYR A 88 -2.13 6.92 14.62
C TYR A 88 -3.56 6.39 14.50
N ASP A 89 -4.34 7.03 13.64
CA ASP A 89 -5.70 6.63 13.29
C ASP A 89 -5.74 5.83 12.00
N LEU A 90 -4.78 6.08 11.10
CA LEU A 90 -4.63 5.40 9.83
C LEU A 90 -3.15 5.03 9.64
N CYS A 91 -2.88 3.76 9.43
CA CYS A 91 -1.56 3.23 9.16
C CYS A 91 -1.55 2.51 7.82
N GLY A 92 -0.46 2.62 7.09
CA GLY A 92 -0.31 1.98 5.79
C GLY A 92 1.02 1.28 5.66
N VAL A 93 1.11 0.43 4.78
CA VAL A 93 1.94 -0.09 3.73
C VAL A 93 2.02 -1.61 3.78
N SER A 94 2.92 -2.24 4.53
CA SER A 94 3.03 -3.69 4.57
C SER A 94 2.02 -4.31 5.52
N LEU A 95 1.01 -4.97 4.97
CA LEU A 95 0.07 -5.75 5.76
C LEU A 95 0.64 -7.11 6.21
N ASP A 96 1.68 -7.60 5.55
CA ASP A 96 2.35 -8.84 5.96
C ASP A 96 3.03 -8.68 7.32
N GLU A 97 3.64 -7.53 7.60
CA GLU A 97 4.23 -7.25 8.91
C GLU A 97 3.17 -6.99 9.97
N ALA A 98 2.14 -6.21 9.64
CA ALA A 98 1.03 -5.99 10.54
C ALA A 98 0.32 -7.30 10.92
N ALA A 99 0.24 -8.27 10.00
CA ALA A 99 -0.31 -9.59 10.29
C ALA A 99 0.58 -10.40 11.24
N GLN A 100 1.90 -10.35 11.07
CA GLN A 100 2.84 -10.99 12.00
C GLN A 100 2.70 -10.41 13.41
N ALA A 101 2.61 -9.10 13.51
CA ALA A 101 2.37 -8.41 14.78
C ALA A 101 1.01 -8.77 15.38
N TYR A 102 -0.06 -8.77 14.57
CA TYR A 102 -1.40 -9.16 15.04
C TYR A 102 -1.43 -10.54 15.68
N TYR A 103 -0.74 -11.52 15.07
CA TYR A 103 -0.70 -12.90 15.56
C TYR A 103 0.46 -13.18 16.54
N GLY A 104 1.40 -12.27 16.74
CA GLY A 104 2.56 -12.44 17.61
C GLY A 104 3.58 -13.46 17.10
N PHE A 105 3.92 -13.42 15.80
CA PHE A 105 4.87 -14.36 15.22
C PHE A 105 6.15 -13.67 14.74
N PHE A 106 7.19 -14.45 14.56
CA PHE A 106 8.51 -14.05 14.07
C PHE A 106 9.15 -12.95 14.93
N ALA A 107 9.39 -11.76 14.40
CA ALA A 107 9.93 -10.63 15.15
C ALA A 107 9.03 -10.19 16.32
N TRP A 108 7.74 -10.52 16.27
CA TRP A 108 6.71 -10.20 17.26
C TRP A 108 6.41 -11.36 18.22
N ASN A 109 7.29 -12.36 18.31
CA ASN A 109 7.05 -13.53 19.14
C ASN A 109 6.91 -13.15 20.62
N GLY A 110 5.73 -13.40 21.18
CA GLY A 110 5.37 -13.01 22.55
C GLY A 110 4.79 -11.59 22.68
N GLU A 111 4.76 -10.81 21.63
CA GLU A 111 4.28 -9.41 21.60
C GLU A 111 3.18 -9.24 20.55
N ALA A 112 2.05 -9.93 20.74
CA ALA A 112 0.91 -9.79 19.83
C ALA A 112 0.24 -8.41 19.94
N HIS A 113 -0.19 -7.87 18.80
CA HIS A 113 -0.94 -6.62 18.69
C HIS A 113 -2.39 -6.87 18.21
N PRO A 114 -3.23 -7.54 19.00
CA PRO A 114 -4.59 -7.94 18.61
C PRO A 114 -5.54 -6.75 18.41
N GLN A 115 -5.13 -5.53 18.75
CA GLN A 115 -5.88 -4.30 18.53
C GLN A 115 -5.85 -3.83 17.07
N LEU A 116 -4.99 -4.37 16.21
CA LEU A 116 -4.93 -3.99 14.80
C LEU A 116 -6.16 -4.48 14.04
N ARG A 117 -6.68 -3.65 13.14
CA ARG A 117 -7.84 -3.97 12.27
C ARG A 117 -7.57 -3.54 10.85
N LEU A 118 -7.75 -4.46 9.92
CA LEU A 118 -7.61 -4.21 8.50
C LEU A 118 -8.71 -3.25 8.01
N LEU A 119 -8.34 -2.27 7.23
CA LEU A 119 -9.27 -1.40 6.50
C LEU A 119 -9.43 -1.89 5.06
N TRP A 120 -8.36 -1.91 4.28
CA TRP A 120 -8.36 -2.46 2.92
C TRP A 120 -6.97 -2.93 2.46
N VAL A 121 -6.97 -3.90 1.56
CA VAL A 121 -5.81 -4.27 0.73
C VAL A 121 -5.84 -3.42 -0.52
N MET A 122 -4.79 -2.68 -0.79
CA MET A 122 -4.72 -1.85 -1.99
C MET A 122 -4.09 -2.57 -3.17
N GLY A 123 -3.26 -3.58 -2.94
CA GLY A 123 -2.63 -4.34 -4.01
C GLY A 123 -1.68 -5.42 -3.52
N ILE A 124 -1.22 -6.21 -4.48
CA ILE A 124 -0.22 -7.26 -4.29
C ILE A 124 1.02 -6.88 -5.07
N LEU A 125 2.10 -6.58 -4.36
CA LEU A 125 3.35 -6.13 -4.94
C LEU A 125 4.24 -7.33 -5.27
N PRO A 126 4.51 -7.66 -6.57
CA PRO A 126 5.26 -8.84 -6.92
C PRO A 126 6.72 -8.76 -6.46
N VAL A 127 7.25 -9.91 -6.04
CA VAL A 127 8.66 -10.08 -5.65
C VAL A 127 9.36 -10.90 -6.73
N ALA A 128 10.45 -10.38 -7.28
CA ALA A 128 11.25 -11.00 -8.33
C ALA A 128 12.52 -11.62 -7.76
N PHE A 129 12.83 -12.84 -8.18
CA PHE A 129 14.16 -13.43 -8.07
C PHE A 129 14.88 -13.19 -9.40
N LEU A 130 15.71 -12.15 -9.44
CA LEU A 130 16.46 -11.79 -10.65
C LEU A 130 17.77 -12.56 -10.69
N VAL A 131 18.10 -13.19 -11.82
CA VAL A 131 19.37 -13.89 -12.04
C VAL A 131 20.00 -13.48 -13.35
N ALA A 132 21.31 -13.37 -13.37
CA ALA A 132 22.03 -13.06 -14.59
C ALA A 132 21.93 -14.21 -15.60
N THR A 133 21.72 -13.88 -16.87
CA THR A 133 21.57 -14.86 -17.95
C THR A 133 22.83 -15.70 -18.16
N ASP A 134 24.01 -15.13 -17.90
CA ASP A 134 25.32 -15.82 -18.00
C ASP A 134 25.53 -16.90 -16.94
N THR A 135 24.68 -16.98 -15.91
CA THR A 135 24.75 -18.01 -14.88
C THR A 135 24.13 -19.33 -15.32
N GLY A 136 23.32 -19.33 -16.34
CA GLY A 136 22.53 -20.48 -16.79
C GLY A 136 21.42 -20.94 -15.85
N ILE A 137 21.19 -20.24 -14.72
CA ILE A 137 20.16 -20.57 -13.73
C ILE A 137 18.77 -20.33 -14.36
N LYS A 138 17.88 -21.34 -14.25
CA LYS A 138 16.53 -21.30 -14.83
C LYS A 138 15.41 -21.53 -13.81
N SER A 139 15.75 -21.96 -12.59
CA SER A 139 14.78 -22.22 -11.52
C SER A 139 15.31 -21.74 -10.17
N ILE A 140 14.40 -21.51 -9.21
CA ILE A 140 14.80 -21.12 -7.86
C ILE A 140 15.58 -22.19 -7.11
N SER A 141 15.38 -23.48 -7.45
CA SER A 141 16.11 -24.59 -6.84
C SER A 141 17.62 -24.52 -7.13
N GLU A 142 18.00 -23.98 -8.27
CA GLU A 142 19.39 -23.81 -8.69
C GLU A 142 20.12 -22.66 -7.96
N LEU A 143 19.42 -21.88 -7.16
CA LEU A 143 20.01 -20.87 -6.27
C LEU A 143 20.77 -21.52 -5.08
N ALA A 144 20.59 -22.82 -4.83
CA ALA A 144 21.28 -23.51 -3.75
C ALA A 144 22.81 -23.34 -3.86
N GLY A 145 23.45 -22.84 -2.79
CA GLY A 145 24.89 -22.58 -2.72
C GLY A 145 25.39 -21.41 -3.58
N LYS A 146 24.54 -20.74 -4.37
CA LYS A 146 24.97 -19.59 -5.19
C LYS A 146 25.07 -18.33 -4.34
N PRO A 147 26.03 -17.42 -4.62
CA PRO A 147 26.07 -16.10 -4.01
C PRO A 147 24.90 -15.28 -4.56
N TYR A 148 23.99 -14.83 -3.67
CA TYR A 148 22.75 -14.21 -4.06
C TYR A 148 22.39 -13.05 -3.12
N GLY A 149 22.01 -11.91 -3.68
CA GLY A 149 21.64 -10.73 -2.92
C GLY A 149 20.22 -10.79 -2.37
N ASN A 150 20.05 -10.35 -1.13
CA ASN A 150 18.71 -10.29 -0.50
C ASN A 150 17.85 -9.09 -0.96
N GLY A 151 18.35 -8.25 -1.86
CA GLY A 151 17.63 -7.05 -2.33
C GLY A 151 17.92 -5.78 -1.54
N GLY A 152 18.91 -5.82 -0.66
CA GLY A 152 19.39 -4.68 0.11
C GLY A 152 18.97 -4.71 1.57
N LYS A 153 18.36 -3.64 2.07
CA LYS A 153 17.99 -3.48 3.47
C LYS A 153 17.00 -4.58 3.90
N GLU A 154 17.17 -5.10 5.09
CA GLU A 154 16.23 -6.04 5.69
C GLU A 154 14.80 -5.47 5.65
N GLY A 155 13.92 -6.18 4.96
CA GLY A 155 12.53 -5.76 4.75
C GLY A 155 11.63 -6.95 4.47
N MET A 156 10.33 -6.71 4.32
CA MET A 156 9.35 -7.78 4.17
C MET A 156 9.56 -8.63 2.90
N ALA A 157 10.09 -8.04 1.82
CA ALA A 157 10.42 -8.79 0.60
C ALA A 157 11.55 -9.80 0.83
N ASP A 158 12.65 -9.37 1.47
CA ASP A 158 13.76 -10.23 1.87
C ASP A 158 13.28 -11.33 2.82
N PHE A 159 12.55 -10.95 3.86
CA PHE A 159 12.02 -11.88 4.84
C PHE A 159 11.15 -12.97 4.18
N LYS A 160 10.16 -12.59 3.36
CA LYS A 160 9.28 -13.55 2.67
C LYS A 160 10.04 -14.42 1.68
N ALA A 161 10.96 -13.84 0.91
CA ALA A 161 11.80 -14.62 -0.01
C ALA A 161 12.68 -15.63 0.71
N ALA A 162 13.31 -15.22 1.83
CA ALA A 162 14.10 -16.13 2.65
C ALA A 162 13.24 -17.28 3.23
N LYS A 163 12.02 -16.96 3.71
CA LYS A 163 11.08 -17.96 4.23
C LYS A 163 10.54 -18.89 3.15
N LEU A 164 10.30 -18.41 1.93
CA LEU A 164 9.95 -19.25 0.79
C LEU A 164 11.08 -20.24 0.48
N LEU A 165 12.31 -19.78 0.37
CA LEU A 165 13.46 -20.65 0.10
C LEU A 165 13.71 -21.64 1.25
N GLU A 166 13.50 -21.24 2.51
CA GLU A 166 13.54 -22.13 3.68
C GLU A 166 12.51 -23.25 3.57
N ALA A 167 11.24 -22.93 3.22
CA ALA A 167 10.17 -23.93 3.04
C ALA A 167 10.50 -24.92 1.92
N LEU A 168 11.19 -24.48 0.89
CA LEU A 168 11.63 -25.30 -0.25
C LEU A 168 12.98 -25.96 -0.02
N LYS A 169 13.62 -25.77 1.13
CA LYS A 169 14.95 -26.29 1.51
C LYS A 169 16.07 -25.82 0.57
N ILE A 170 15.93 -24.62 0.01
CA ILE A 170 16.92 -23.97 -0.85
C ILE A 170 17.75 -23.01 0.00
N LYS A 171 19.07 -23.12 -0.03
CA LYS A 171 20.00 -22.34 0.79
C LYS A 171 21.03 -21.62 -0.07
N PRO A 172 20.73 -20.40 -0.59
CA PRO A 172 21.75 -19.59 -1.25
C PRO A 172 22.77 -19.07 -0.23
N ARG A 173 23.90 -18.61 -0.71
CA ARG A 173 24.86 -17.83 0.09
C ARG A 173 24.45 -16.36 0.03
N TRP A 174 23.73 -15.93 1.05
CA TRP A 174 23.18 -14.59 1.10
C TRP A 174 24.24 -13.49 1.19
N ASP A 175 24.15 -12.50 0.32
CA ASP A 175 24.76 -11.19 0.48
C ASP A 175 23.71 -10.23 1.05
N ARG A 176 24.02 -9.60 2.19
CA ARG A 176 23.12 -8.70 2.94
C ARG A 176 23.60 -7.24 2.96
N ASN A 177 24.45 -6.87 2.02
CA ASN A 177 24.83 -5.49 1.83
C ASN A 177 23.68 -4.63 1.30
N SER A 178 23.87 -3.31 1.22
CA SER A 178 22.89 -2.41 0.59
C SER A 178 22.61 -2.83 -0.86
N LEU A 179 21.43 -2.50 -1.40
CA LEU A 179 21.09 -2.80 -2.79
C LEU A 179 22.13 -2.23 -3.77
N THR A 180 22.62 -1.02 -3.54
CA THR A 180 23.67 -0.40 -4.36
C THR A 180 24.95 -1.23 -4.37
N ALA A 181 25.38 -1.75 -3.21
CA ALA A 181 26.55 -2.63 -3.12
C ALA A 181 26.30 -3.97 -3.85
N GLN A 182 25.11 -4.57 -3.67
CA GLN A 182 24.71 -5.80 -4.35
C GLN A 182 24.68 -5.62 -5.88
N VAL A 183 24.13 -4.53 -6.37
CA VAL A 183 24.16 -4.19 -7.81
C VAL A 183 25.59 -4.06 -8.32
N ALA A 184 26.49 -3.44 -7.56
CA ALA A 184 27.90 -3.37 -7.92
C ALA A 184 28.59 -4.75 -7.96
N LEU A 185 28.31 -5.62 -7.01
CA LEU A 185 28.79 -7.00 -6.98
C LEU A 185 28.21 -7.83 -8.13
N TYR A 186 26.91 -7.65 -8.41
CA TYR A 186 26.25 -8.29 -9.54
C TYR A 186 26.89 -7.93 -10.87
N LYS A 187 27.12 -6.64 -11.15
CA LYS A 187 27.77 -6.13 -12.38
C LYS A 187 29.19 -6.72 -12.58
N ARG A 188 29.85 -7.09 -11.47
CA ARG A 188 31.20 -7.71 -11.47
C ARG A 188 31.17 -9.26 -11.51
N GLY A 189 30.00 -9.88 -11.67
CA GLY A 189 29.84 -11.33 -11.68
C GLY A 189 30.05 -12.01 -10.31
N ARG A 190 30.06 -11.26 -9.21
CA ARG A 190 30.24 -11.78 -7.84
C ARG A 190 28.96 -12.32 -7.21
N LEU A 191 27.79 -11.86 -7.69
CA LEU A 191 26.48 -12.40 -7.33
C LEU A 191 25.85 -13.04 -8.56
N ALA A 192 25.15 -14.16 -8.37
CA ALA A 192 24.33 -14.78 -9.41
C ALA A 192 23.10 -13.94 -9.73
N GLY A 193 22.60 -13.20 -8.74
CA GLY A 193 21.42 -12.37 -8.85
C GLY A 193 21.07 -11.74 -7.51
N PHE A 194 19.87 -11.18 -7.42
CA PHE A 194 19.36 -10.57 -6.20
C PHE A 194 17.82 -10.49 -6.23
N ILE A 195 17.21 -10.32 -5.05
CA ILE A 195 15.77 -10.10 -4.92
C ILE A 195 15.45 -8.64 -5.26
N LYS A 196 14.32 -8.43 -5.93
CA LYS A 196 13.73 -7.12 -6.15
C LYS A 196 12.21 -7.20 -5.97
N TYR A 197 11.61 -6.17 -5.44
CA TYR A 197 10.17 -5.99 -5.41
C TYR A 197 9.80 -4.71 -6.15
N GLY A 198 8.56 -4.66 -6.64
CA GLY A 198 8.07 -3.51 -7.40
C GLY A 198 8.59 -3.44 -8.82
N ALA A 199 8.43 -2.26 -9.41
CA ALA A 199 8.79 -2.00 -10.80
C ALA A 199 10.29 -1.87 -11.03
N SER A 200 10.66 -1.82 -12.32
CA SER A 200 12.02 -1.53 -12.74
C SER A 200 12.37 -0.07 -12.43
N GLU A 201 13.47 0.13 -11.73
CA GLU A 201 14.07 1.43 -11.50
C GLU A 201 15.15 1.71 -12.56
N PRO A 202 15.53 2.98 -12.81
CA PRO A 202 16.60 3.34 -13.76
C PRO A 202 17.90 2.57 -13.49
N GLN A 203 18.22 2.31 -12.21
CA GLN A 203 19.39 1.54 -11.80
C GLN A 203 19.34 0.09 -12.30
N LEU A 204 18.17 -0.54 -12.36
CA LEU A 204 17.99 -1.90 -12.90
C LEU A 204 18.12 -1.91 -14.43
N SER A 205 17.63 -0.88 -15.11
CA SER A 205 17.80 -0.73 -16.55
C SER A 205 19.29 -0.65 -16.92
N GLU A 206 20.08 0.17 -16.20
CA GLU A 206 21.54 0.22 -16.36
C GLU A 206 22.20 -1.12 -16.04
N CYS A 207 21.74 -1.79 -15.00
CA CYS A 207 22.25 -3.10 -14.61
C CYS A 207 22.05 -4.12 -15.73
N ASN A 208 20.85 -4.15 -16.32
CA ASN A 208 20.51 -5.06 -17.42
C ASN A 208 21.32 -4.79 -18.70
N LEU A 209 21.63 -3.54 -19.00
CA LEU A 209 22.49 -3.19 -20.13
C LEU A 209 23.93 -3.75 -19.98
N ARG A 210 24.45 -3.81 -18.77
CA ARG A 210 25.81 -4.30 -18.50
C ARG A 210 25.88 -5.81 -18.32
N ARG A 211 24.89 -6.39 -17.65
CA ARG A 211 24.79 -7.83 -17.39
C ARG A 211 23.31 -8.19 -17.38
N PRO A 212 22.80 -8.73 -18.51
CA PRO A 212 21.38 -9.06 -18.64
C PRO A 212 20.91 -10.04 -17.57
N PHE A 213 19.67 -9.86 -17.13
CA PHE A 213 19.02 -10.74 -16.16
C PHE A 213 17.65 -11.22 -16.63
N ILE A 214 17.18 -12.28 -16.01
CA ILE A 214 15.80 -12.78 -16.11
C ILE A 214 15.21 -12.87 -14.70
N ALA A 215 13.88 -12.81 -14.61
CA ALA A 215 13.16 -13.16 -13.39
C ALA A 215 12.85 -14.67 -13.41
N LEU A 216 13.09 -15.34 -12.28
CA LEU A 216 12.75 -16.75 -12.12
C LEU A 216 11.25 -16.88 -11.79
N GLU A 217 10.62 -17.90 -12.34
CA GLU A 217 9.25 -18.28 -12.05
C GLU A 217 9.15 -19.00 -10.69
N ILE A 218 8.09 -18.69 -9.94
CA ILE A 218 7.69 -19.42 -8.73
C ILE A 218 6.37 -20.12 -9.05
N SER A 219 6.39 -21.44 -9.06
CA SER A 219 5.21 -22.23 -9.40
C SER A 219 4.17 -22.23 -8.27
N GLU A 220 2.91 -22.48 -8.62
CA GLU A 220 1.83 -22.62 -7.63
C GLU A 220 2.09 -23.80 -6.67
N SER A 221 2.76 -24.85 -7.11
CA SER A 221 3.20 -25.96 -6.25
C SER A 221 4.17 -25.51 -5.15
N GLU A 222 5.13 -24.64 -5.49
CA GLU A 222 6.10 -24.07 -4.53
C GLU A 222 5.41 -23.12 -3.55
N LEU A 223 4.49 -22.29 -4.06
CA LEU A 223 3.67 -21.42 -3.20
C LEU A 223 2.79 -22.22 -2.25
N THR A 224 2.17 -23.30 -2.70
CA THR A 224 1.34 -24.17 -1.88
C THR A 224 2.15 -24.82 -0.75
N LYS A 225 3.34 -25.35 -1.05
CA LYS A 225 4.24 -25.88 -0.01
C LYS A 225 4.60 -24.81 1.02
N THR A 226 4.89 -23.60 0.55
CA THR A 226 5.25 -22.46 1.42
C THR A 226 4.08 -22.04 2.30
N ARG A 227 2.88 -21.91 1.73
CA ARG A 227 1.64 -21.59 2.48
C ARG A 227 1.33 -22.64 3.55
N GLN A 228 1.51 -23.92 3.23
CA GLN A 228 1.33 -25.01 4.21
C GLN A 228 2.32 -24.92 5.36
N ARG A 229 3.61 -24.64 5.06
CA ARG A 229 4.66 -24.50 6.07
C ARG A 229 4.39 -23.40 7.08
N TYR A 230 3.82 -22.28 6.64
CA TYR A 230 3.58 -21.10 7.48
C TYR A 230 2.10 -20.85 7.77
N LYS A 231 1.27 -21.87 7.65
CA LYS A 231 -0.16 -21.77 7.98
C LYS A 231 -0.36 -21.29 9.40
N GLY A 232 -1.16 -20.24 9.59
CA GLY A 232 -1.51 -19.67 10.91
C GLY A 232 -0.49 -18.68 11.47
N SER A 233 0.64 -18.45 10.80
CA SER A 233 1.66 -17.51 11.29
C SER A 233 1.44 -16.04 10.87
N GLY A 234 0.34 -15.73 10.19
CA GLY A 234 0.12 -14.40 9.59
C GLY A 234 0.91 -14.16 8.30
N LEU A 235 1.86 -15.05 7.96
CA LEU A 235 2.65 -14.93 6.74
C LEU A 235 1.88 -15.47 5.55
N THR A 236 1.56 -14.59 4.61
CA THR A 236 0.80 -14.92 3.40
C THR A 236 1.70 -14.99 2.17
N TYR A 237 1.32 -15.80 1.19
CA TYR A 237 2.00 -15.89 -0.11
C TYR A 237 0.96 -15.82 -1.24
N PRO A 238 0.34 -14.65 -1.48
CA PRO A 238 -0.56 -14.50 -2.62
C PRO A 238 0.22 -14.72 -3.91
N ALA A 239 -0.40 -15.40 -4.87
CA ALA A 239 0.12 -15.47 -6.22
C ALA A 239 0.13 -14.07 -6.83
N ALA A 240 1.19 -13.74 -7.55
CA ALA A 240 1.38 -12.48 -8.23
C ALA A 240 2.00 -12.70 -9.60
N LEU A 241 1.88 -11.70 -10.47
CA LEU A 241 2.50 -11.72 -11.79
C LEU A 241 3.42 -10.50 -11.95
N ILE A 242 4.65 -10.76 -12.33
CA ILE A 242 5.51 -9.74 -12.91
C ILE A 242 5.05 -9.62 -14.38
N LYS A 243 4.41 -8.51 -14.74
CA LYS A 243 3.83 -8.33 -16.07
C LYS A 243 4.92 -8.26 -17.14
N ALA A 244 4.62 -8.74 -18.34
CA ALA A 244 5.46 -8.56 -19.50
C ALA A 244 5.84 -7.08 -19.66
N GLY A 245 7.10 -6.80 -19.97
CA GLY A 245 7.64 -5.45 -20.06
C GLY A 245 7.98 -4.77 -18.72
N ALA A 246 7.76 -5.43 -17.58
CA ALA A 246 8.15 -4.89 -16.27
C ALA A 246 9.67 -4.71 -16.13
N TYR A 247 10.43 -5.59 -16.76
CA TYR A 247 11.90 -5.50 -16.83
C TYR A 247 12.36 -5.50 -18.29
N PRO A 248 13.51 -4.89 -18.60
CA PRO A 248 14.06 -4.88 -19.96
C PRO A 248 14.24 -6.31 -20.49
N GLY A 249 13.73 -6.59 -21.68
CA GLY A 249 13.82 -7.89 -22.35
C GLY A 249 12.85 -8.96 -21.83
N GLN A 250 11.97 -8.65 -20.88
CA GLN A 250 10.95 -9.56 -20.40
C GLN A 250 9.69 -9.49 -21.29
N GLU A 251 9.48 -10.49 -22.11
CA GLU A 251 8.38 -10.55 -23.08
C GLU A 251 7.11 -11.25 -22.54
N LYS A 252 7.24 -11.99 -21.43
CA LYS A 252 6.16 -12.81 -20.88
C LYS A 252 5.88 -12.42 -19.42
N ASN A 253 4.65 -12.69 -18.98
CA ASN A 253 4.32 -12.65 -17.56
C ASN A 253 5.08 -13.76 -16.83
N ILE A 254 5.64 -13.43 -15.66
CA ILE A 254 6.34 -14.38 -14.79
C ILE A 254 5.52 -14.55 -13.51
N ALA A 255 5.14 -15.79 -13.21
CA ALA A 255 4.45 -16.12 -11.97
C ALA A 255 5.41 -16.01 -10.77
N THR A 256 4.92 -15.42 -9.69
CA THR A 256 5.68 -15.24 -8.45
C THR A 256 4.72 -15.09 -7.26
N PHE A 257 5.25 -14.75 -6.10
CA PHE A 257 4.45 -14.30 -4.96
C PHE A 257 4.53 -12.79 -4.79
N GLY A 258 3.62 -12.23 -3.99
CA GLY A 258 3.62 -10.80 -3.70
C GLY A 258 3.59 -10.45 -2.22
N LEU A 259 3.90 -9.18 -1.96
CA LEU A 259 3.66 -8.51 -0.68
C LEU A 259 2.23 -7.99 -0.66
N VAL A 260 1.56 -8.16 0.46
CA VAL A 260 0.21 -7.58 0.65
C VAL A 260 0.36 -6.16 1.14
N MET A 261 -0.09 -5.21 0.33
CA MET A 261 -0.02 -3.79 0.61
C MET A 261 -1.40 -3.25 0.95
N GLY A 262 -1.49 -2.35 1.92
CA GLY A 262 -2.77 -1.77 2.28
C GLY A 262 -2.74 -0.95 3.56
N TYR A 263 -3.92 -0.76 4.15
CA TYR A 263 -4.11 0.12 5.29
C TYR A 263 -4.86 -0.57 6.42
N TYR A 264 -4.47 -0.21 7.64
CA TYR A 264 -5.05 -0.70 8.88
C TYR A 264 -5.22 0.44 9.88
N ALA A 265 -5.99 0.18 10.92
CA ALA A 265 -6.25 1.09 12.02
C ALA A 265 -6.27 0.33 13.34
N ARG A 266 -6.43 1.04 14.45
CA ARG A 266 -6.76 0.42 15.74
C ARG A 266 -8.24 0.01 15.79
N GLN A 267 -8.56 -0.98 16.60
CA GLN A 267 -9.93 -1.44 16.82
C GLN A 267 -10.86 -0.40 17.44
N ASP A 268 -10.31 0.57 18.20
CA ASP A 268 -11.04 1.62 18.91
C ASP A 268 -11.31 2.87 18.05
N LEU A 269 -10.77 2.93 16.82
CA LEU A 269 -11.19 3.95 15.86
C LEU A 269 -12.71 3.86 15.69
N PRO A 270 -13.47 4.97 15.81
CA PRO A 270 -14.92 4.92 15.66
C PRO A 270 -15.35 4.28 14.33
N SER A 271 -16.25 3.29 14.40
CA SER A 271 -16.68 2.52 13.22
C SER A 271 -17.17 3.39 12.07
N GLU A 272 -17.83 4.50 12.37
CA GLU A 272 -18.30 5.43 11.35
C GLU A 272 -17.14 6.19 10.68
N VAL A 273 -16.08 6.50 11.43
CA VAL A 273 -14.87 7.13 10.87
C VAL A 273 -14.18 6.14 9.93
N ALA A 274 -13.92 4.91 10.38
CA ALA A 274 -13.31 3.87 9.55
C ALA A 274 -14.12 3.60 8.27
N TYR A 275 -15.46 3.48 8.38
CA TYR A 275 -16.35 3.31 7.24
C TYR A 275 -16.21 4.46 6.24
N ARG A 276 -16.24 5.70 6.73
CA ARG A 276 -16.16 6.90 5.87
C ARG A 276 -14.80 7.07 5.23
N LEU A 277 -13.70 6.72 5.92
CA LEU A 277 -12.35 6.70 5.36
C LEU A 277 -12.29 5.77 4.13
N ILE A 278 -12.74 4.53 4.28
CA ILE A 278 -12.74 3.56 3.19
C ILE A 278 -13.62 4.01 2.03
N LYS A 279 -14.83 4.53 2.35
CA LYS A 279 -15.76 5.03 1.35
C LYS A 279 -15.20 6.24 0.58
N ALA A 280 -14.50 7.15 1.26
CA ALA A 280 -13.84 8.29 0.64
C ALA A 280 -12.77 7.85 -0.37
N VAL A 281 -11.91 6.92 0.02
CA VAL A 281 -10.88 6.36 -0.87
C VAL A 281 -11.53 5.60 -2.03
N TRP A 282 -12.59 4.83 -1.78
CA TRP A 282 -13.30 4.09 -2.83
C TRP A 282 -13.97 5.02 -3.85
N GLN A 283 -14.57 6.12 -3.41
CA GLN A 283 -15.21 7.08 -4.30
C GLN A 283 -14.22 7.85 -5.18
N ASP A 284 -12.97 7.99 -4.75
CA ASP A 284 -11.90 8.64 -5.50
C ASP A 284 -10.80 7.63 -5.92
N VAL A 285 -11.15 6.33 -5.96
CA VAL A 285 -10.20 5.25 -6.22
C VAL A 285 -9.42 5.42 -7.53
N TRP A 286 -10.05 6.00 -8.54
CA TRP A 286 -9.41 6.26 -9.82
C TRP A 286 -8.26 7.26 -9.68
N ASP A 287 -8.51 8.40 -9.03
CA ASP A 287 -7.50 9.43 -8.79
C ASP A 287 -6.38 8.92 -7.87
N VAL A 288 -6.71 8.04 -6.92
CA VAL A 288 -5.73 7.40 -6.03
C VAL A 288 -4.88 6.40 -6.82
N SER A 289 -5.48 5.58 -7.69
CA SER A 289 -4.78 4.54 -8.45
C SER A 289 -3.75 5.11 -9.45
N VAL A 290 -4.09 6.20 -10.14
CA VAL A 290 -3.16 6.84 -11.10
C VAL A 290 -1.99 7.54 -10.42
N SER A 291 -2.08 7.80 -9.12
CA SER A 291 -0.98 8.39 -8.35
C SER A 291 0.14 7.40 -8.03
N TYR A 292 -0.07 6.11 -8.30
CA TYR A 292 0.89 5.04 -8.04
C TYR A 292 1.03 4.11 -9.25
N ASP A 293 1.54 4.67 -10.36
CA ASP A 293 1.55 4.00 -11.67
C ASP A 293 2.59 2.87 -11.85
N PRO A 294 3.80 2.86 -11.25
CA PRO A 294 4.82 1.88 -11.67
C PRO A 294 4.39 0.42 -11.55
N LEU A 295 3.41 0.13 -10.70
CA LEU A 295 2.96 -1.23 -10.44
C LEU A 295 1.58 -1.53 -10.98
N LYS A 296 0.85 -0.53 -11.48
CA LYS A 296 -0.55 -0.67 -11.91
C LYS A 296 -1.35 -1.49 -10.90
N LEU A 297 -1.24 -1.08 -9.62
CA LEU A 297 -2.00 -1.70 -8.56
C LEU A 297 -3.48 -1.66 -8.93
N ASP A 298 -4.15 -2.79 -8.85
CA ASP A 298 -5.59 -2.86 -9.12
C ASP A 298 -6.38 -2.29 -7.93
N MET A 299 -6.26 -0.98 -7.73
CA MET A 299 -7.02 -0.26 -6.70
C MET A 299 -8.52 -0.34 -6.92
N ILE A 300 -8.96 -0.48 -8.17
CA ILE A 300 -10.39 -0.59 -8.51
C ILE A 300 -10.96 -1.89 -7.95
N GLY A 301 -10.15 -2.96 -7.92
CA GLY A 301 -10.52 -4.24 -7.32
C GLY A 301 -10.32 -4.33 -5.80
N PHE A 302 -9.90 -3.27 -5.11
CA PHE A 302 -9.49 -3.37 -3.71
C PHE A 302 -10.52 -4.01 -2.76
N PRO A 303 -11.86 -3.85 -2.92
CA PRO A 303 -12.79 -4.56 -2.07
C PRO A 303 -12.69 -6.08 -2.18
N LYS A 304 -12.55 -6.61 -3.40
CA LYS A 304 -12.35 -8.05 -3.64
C LYS A 304 -10.99 -8.50 -3.14
N LEU A 305 -9.92 -7.76 -3.46
CA LEU A 305 -8.57 -8.04 -2.97
C LEU A 305 -8.53 -8.11 -1.44
N THR A 306 -9.24 -7.20 -0.77
CA THR A 306 -9.31 -7.21 0.71
C THR A 306 -9.96 -8.47 1.24
N LEU A 307 -11.07 -8.90 0.66
CA LEU A 307 -11.76 -10.10 1.12
C LEU A 307 -11.01 -11.38 0.79
N GLU A 308 -10.22 -11.38 -0.28
CA GLU A 308 -9.41 -12.53 -0.70
C GLU A 308 -8.09 -12.61 0.08
N TYR A 309 -7.32 -11.52 0.13
CA TYR A 309 -5.95 -11.50 0.65
C TYR A 309 -5.78 -10.82 2.01
N GLY A 310 -6.83 -10.26 2.59
CA GLY A 310 -6.75 -9.65 3.92
C GLY A 310 -6.15 -10.63 4.94
N PRO A 311 -5.02 -10.28 5.60
CA PRO A 311 -4.28 -11.24 6.39
C PRO A 311 -4.69 -11.30 7.87
N PHE A 312 -5.50 -10.36 8.35
CA PHE A 312 -6.03 -10.32 9.73
C PHE A 312 -7.42 -9.66 9.75
N PRO A 313 -8.14 -9.67 10.88
CA PRO A 313 -9.53 -9.22 10.94
C PRO A 313 -9.75 -7.77 10.53
N LEU A 314 -10.87 -7.55 9.84
CA LEU A 314 -11.33 -6.23 9.42
C LEU A 314 -11.75 -5.36 10.61
N HIS A 315 -11.70 -4.05 10.42
CA HIS A 315 -12.39 -3.11 11.29
C HIS A 315 -13.91 -3.20 11.11
N LYS A 316 -14.70 -2.96 12.19
CA LYS A 316 -16.19 -2.96 12.10
C LYS A 316 -16.73 -2.04 11.02
N GLY A 317 -16.11 -0.86 10.84
CA GLY A 317 -16.46 0.08 9.77
C GLY A 317 -16.16 -0.48 8.38
N ALA A 318 -15.09 -1.26 8.23
CA ALA A 318 -14.76 -1.95 6.98
C ALA A 318 -15.80 -3.04 6.68
N VAL A 319 -16.18 -3.84 7.66
CA VAL A 319 -17.24 -4.85 7.51
C VAL A 319 -18.54 -4.20 7.03
N LYS A 320 -18.93 -3.05 7.64
CA LYS A 320 -20.11 -2.27 7.21
C LYS A 320 -20.00 -1.88 5.74
N PHE A 321 -18.85 -1.32 5.33
CA PHE A 321 -18.62 -0.87 3.96
C PHE A 321 -18.70 -2.01 2.94
N TYR A 322 -18.03 -3.13 3.19
CA TYR A 322 -18.06 -4.26 2.25
C TYR A 322 -19.44 -4.90 2.13
N ARG A 323 -20.21 -4.96 3.22
CA ARG A 323 -21.60 -5.43 3.19
C ARG A 323 -22.52 -4.47 2.43
N GLU A 324 -22.31 -3.16 2.52
CA GLU A 324 -23.02 -2.15 1.71
C GLU A 324 -22.79 -2.36 0.21
N LEU A 325 -21.60 -2.80 -0.20
CA LEU A 325 -21.31 -3.18 -1.58
C LEU A 325 -21.91 -4.54 -1.99
N GLY A 326 -22.69 -5.20 -1.13
CA GLY A 326 -23.26 -6.52 -1.39
C GLY A 326 -22.25 -7.67 -1.30
N LEU A 327 -21.06 -7.44 -0.74
CA LEU A 327 -20.02 -8.43 -0.64
C LEU A 327 -20.15 -9.25 0.65
N LYS A 328 -20.00 -10.59 0.53
CA LYS A 328 -19.96 -11.49 1.69
C LYS A 328 -18.56 -11.43 2.34
N VAL A 329 -18.50 -10.93 3.58
CA VAL A 329 -17.26 -10.92 4.36
C VAL A 329 -16.97 -12.32 4.88
N PRO A 330 -15.80 -12.91 4.57
CA PRO A 330 -15.42 -14.22 5.11
C PRO A 330 -15.27 -14.22 6.64
N ASP A 331 -15.63 -15.33 7.30
CA ASP A 331 -15.58 -15.46 8.78
C ASP A 331 -14.19 -15.17 9.35
N ARG A 332 -13.13 -15.56 8.63
CA ARG A 332 -11.73 -15.28 9.04
C ARG A 332 -11.42 -13.79 9.16
N LEU A 333 -12.15 -12.95 8.43
CA LEU A 333 -11.98 -11.49 8.42
C LEU A 333 -12.99 -10.78 9.35
N LEU A 334 -13.95 -11.48 9.92
CA LEU A 334 -14.81 -10.88 10.93
C LEU A 334 -13.98 -10.56 12.18
N PRO A 335 -14.08 -9.34 12.72
CA PRO A 335 -13.37 -9.01 13.96
C PRO A 335 -13.93 -9.80 15.12
N PRO A 336 -13.09 -10.15 16.13
CA PRO A 336 -13.52 -10.97 17.29
C PRO A 336 -14.78 -10.44 17.99
N GLU A 337 -14.91 -9.12 18.04
CA GLU A 337 -16.04 -8.43 18.66
C GLU A 337 -17.35 -8.46 17.84
N MET A 338 -17.37 -9.13 16.69
CA MET A 338 -18.54 -9.34 15.82
C MET A 338 -18.86 -10.82 15.56
N ARG A 339 -18.12 -11.73 16.23
CA ARG A 339 -18.31 -13.18 16.13
C ARG A 339 -19.28 -13.70 17.16
#